data_e297b8f4eb055ad15fce7d9006492ce7
#
_entry.id   e297b8f4eb055ad15fce7d9006492ce7
#
_cell.length_a   1.000
_cell.length_b   1.000
_cell.length_c   1.000
_cell.angle_alpha   90.00
_cell.angle_beta   90.00
_cell.angle_gamma   90.00
#
_symmetry.space_group_name_H-M   'P 1'
#
loop_
_entity.id
_entity.type
_entity.pdbx_description
1 polymer ?
#
loop_
_entity_poly.entity_id
_entity_poly.type
_entity_poly.pdbx_seq_one_letter_code
_entity_poly.pdbx_strand_id
1 'polypeptide(L)'
;MKKQEYIYKGVVKKVLDGDTYDILFDLGFHNYFQTRVRLYGVDAYEKSLRNGTTPEQKELGLQAKNLCEELMLNKKVVVKTIQDKKGKYGRYLVAVYVDGVSIADILEKKGYLKHV
;
A
#
# COMPACT_ATOMS: atom_id res chain seq x y z
N MET A 1 17.96 11.84 -18.62
CA MET A 1 16.63 11.39 -19.05
C MET A 1 15.64 11.59 -17.89
N LYS A 2 14.57 12.31 -18.15
CA LYS A 2 13.55 12.53 -17.12
C LYS A 2 12.79 11.24 -16.85
N LYS A 3 12.56 10.94 -15.58
CA LYS A 3 11.69 9.84 -15.19
C LYS A 3 10.25 10.20 -15.53
N GLN A 4 9.52 9.27 -16.09
CA GLN A 4 8.09 9.42 -16.28
C GLN A 4 7.39 9.08 -14.98
N GLU A 5 6.48 9.95 -14.57
CA GLU A 5 5.65 9.72 -13.40
C GLU A 5 4.22 9.52 -13.85
N TYR A 6 3.58 8.49 -13.34
CA TYR A 6 2.18 8.24 -13.58
C TYR A 6 1.43 8.32 -12.27
N ILE A 7 0.41 9.16 -12.26
CA ILE A 7 -0.44 9.37 -11.10
C ILE A 7 -1.85 9.00 -11.52
N TYR A 8 -2.45 8.06 -10.78
CA TYR A 8 -3.78 7.56 -11.08
C TYR A 8 -4.70 7.73 -9.90
N LYS A 9 -5.99 7.86 -10.20
CA LYS A 9 -7.04 7.67 -9.20
C LYS A 9 -7.38 6.19 -9.15
N GLY A 10 -7.74 5.71 -7.97
CA GLY A 10 -8.14 4.32 -7.81
C GLY A 10 -9.05 4.13 -6.61
N VAL A 11 -9.57 2.93 -6.49
CA VAL A 11 -10.38 2.52 -5.35
C VAL A 11 -9.72 1.30 -4.74
N VAL A 12 -9.47 1.34 -3.43
CA VAL A 12 -8.90 0.20 -2.73
C VAL A 12 -9.98 -0.85 -2.56
N LYS A 13 -9.80 -2.01 -3.17
CA LYS A 13 -10.78 -3.09 -3.13
C LYS A 13 -10.50 -4.09 -2.03
N LYS A 14 -9.24 -4.23 -1.62
CA LYS A 14 -8.84 -5.14 -0.56
C LYS A 14 -7.54 -4.66 0.06
N VAL A 15 -7.43 -4.79 1.37
CA VAL A 15 -6.19 -4.59 2.13
C VAL A 15 -5.72 -5.95 2.60
N LEU A 16 -4.54 -6.38 2.15
CA LEU A 16 -3.96 -7.65 2.55
C LEU A 16 -3.11 -7.52 3.81
N ASP A 17 -2.23 -6.55 3.79
CA ASP A 17 -1.38 -6.16 4.92
C ASP A 17 -1.29 -4.63 4.93
N GLY A 18 -0.65 -4.06 5.93
CA GLY A 18 -0.52 -2.61 6.03
C GLY A 18 0.20 -1.96 4.85
N ASP A 19 0.95 -2.73 4.07
CA ASP A 19 1.71 -2.23 2.92
C ASP A 19 1.33 -2.86 1.58
N THR A 20 0.27 -3.68 1.55
CA THR A 20 -0.10 -4.43 0.33
C THR A 20 -1.61 -4.34 0.12
N TYR A 21 -2.01 -3.88 -1.07
CA TYR A 21 -3.41 -3.61 -1.39
C TYR A 21 -3.76 -4.09 -2.79
N ASP A 22 -5.02 -4.46 -2.99
CA ASP A 22 -5.60 -4.61 -4.32
C ASP A 22 -6.35 -3.33 -4.67
N ILE A 23 -5.96 -2.67 -5.75
CA ILE A 23 -6.50 -1.39 -6.16
C ILE A 23 -7.07 -1.50 -7.57
N LEU A 24 -8.28 -0.98 -7.76
CA LEU A 24 -8.88 -0.80 -9.07
C LEU A 24 -8.52 0.60 -9.55
N PHE A 25 -7.64 0.66 -10.57
CA PHE A 25 -7.15 1.92 -11.12
C PHE A 25 -8.07 2.41 -12.24
N ASP A 26 -8.33 3.71 -12.25
CA ASP A 26 -9.00 4.39 -13.34
C ASP A 26 -7.92 4.90 -14.29
N LEU A 27 -7.86 4.32 -15.48
CA LEU A 27 -6.86 4.68 -16.50
C LEU A 27 -7.38 5.72 -17.49
N GLY A 28 -8.61 6.21 -17.26
CA GLY A 28 -9.25 7.11 -18.21
C GLY A 28 -9.91 6.33 -19.36
N PHE A 29 -10.72 7.04 -20.16
CA PHE A 29 -11.44 6.47 -21.30
C PHE A 29 -12.30 5.25 -20.92
N HIS A 30 -12.83 5.22 -19.71
CA HIS A 30 -13.58 4.07 -19.17
C HIS A 30 -12.77 2.77 -19.12
N ASN A 31 -11.46 2.88 -19.02
CA ASN A 31 -10.58 1.72 -18.86
C ASN A 31 -10.17 1.60 -17.39
N TYR A 32 -10.31 0.41 -16.85
CA TYR A 32 -9.97 0.11 -15.47
C TYR A 32 -9.01 -1.07 -15.42
N PHE A 33 -8.11 -1.04 -14.44
CA PHE A 33 -7.13 -2.09 -14.25
C PHE A 33 -7.01 -2.38 -12.76
N GLN A 34 -7.29 -3.61 -12.35
CA GLN A 34 -7.15 -4.01 -10.96
C GLN A 34 -5.90 -4.85 -10.78
N THR A 35 -5.06 -4.46 -9.85
CA THR A 35 -3.84 -5.20 -9.55
C THR A 35 -3.44 -5.02 -8.10
N ARG A 36 -2.58 -5.94 -7.64
CA ARG A 36 -2.00 -5.87 -6.31
C ARG A 36 -0.76 -4.99 -6.35
N VAL A 37 -0.67 -4.10 -5.37
CA VAL A 37 0.44 -3.16 -5.25
C VAL A 37 1.00 -3.19 -3.84
N ARG A 38 2.26 -2.78 -3.72
CA ARG A 38 2.94 -2.67 -2.44
C ARG A 38 3.50 -1.26 -2.29
N LEU A 39 3.44 -0.72 -1.06
CA LEU A 39 4.06 0.58 -0.77
C LEU A 39 5.56 0.51 -0.96
N TYR A 40 6.11 1.48 -1.68
CA TYR A 40 7.55 1.59 -1.93
C TYR A 40 8.27 2.15 -0.71
N GLY A 41 9.40 1.55 -0.39
CA GLY A 41 10.31 2.08 0.63
C GLY A 41 9.89 1.82 2.07
N VAL A 42 8.83 1.08 2.31
CA VAL A 42 8.36 0.77 3.66
C VAL A 42 8.09 -0.72 3.79
N ASP A 43 8.07 -1.19 5.03
CA ASP A 43 7.83 -2.59 5.33
C ASP A 43 6.99 -2.67 6.60
N ALA A 44 5.70 -2.97 6.45
CA ALA A 44 4.79 -3.09 7.57
C ALA A 44 4.93 -4.45 8.24
N TYR A 45 4.59 -4.52 9.53
CA TYR A 45 4.53 -5.79 10.22
C TYR A 45 3.45 -6.68 9.59
N GLU A 46 3.75 -7.97 9.52
CA GLU A 46 2.82 -8.93 8.96
C GLU A 46 1.75 -9.32 9.98
N LYS A 47 0.56 -9.58 9.49
CA LYS A 47 -0.58 -9.97 10.32
C LYS A 47 -0.59 -11.44 10.73
N SER A 48 0.37 -12.22 10.24
CA SER A 48 0.43 -13.67 10.53
C SER A 48 1.78 -14.05 11.10
N LEU A 49 1.81 -15.11 11.90
CA LEU A 49 3.06 -15.66 12.42
C LEU A 49 3.78 -16.38 11.30
N ARG A 50 4.85 -15.76 10.83
CA ARG A 50 5.74 -16.32 9.82
C ARG A 50 7.16 -16.23 10.35
N ASN A 51 8.11 -16.62 9.52
CA ASN A 51 9.54 -16.61 9.86
C ASN A 51 9.94 -15.37 10.64
N GLY A 52 10.26 -15.53 11.92
CA GLY A 52 10.72 -14.46 12.77
C GLY A 52 9.66 -13.48 13.27
N THR A 53 8.39 -13.65 12.91
CA THR A 53 7.33 -12.76 13.38
C THR A 53 6.90 -13.16 14.78
N THR A 54 6.99 -12.23 15.74
CA THR A 54 6.55 -12.45 17.10
C THR A 54 5.06 -12.18 17.27
N PRO A 55 4.41 -12.66 18.34
CA PRO A 55 3.01 -12.31 18.61
C PRO A 55 2.75 -10.81 18.69
N GLU A 56 3.67 -10.04 19.26
CA GLU A 56 3.54 -8.58 19.31
C GLU A 56 3.60 -7.96 17.91
N GLN A 57 4.47 -8.45 17.07
CA GLN A 57 4.59 -7.98 15.68
C GLN A 57 3.35 -8.35 14.88
N LYS A 58 2.79 -9.54 15.09
CA LYS A 58 1.53 -9.95 14.47
C LYS A 58 0.41 -8.99 14.85
N GLU A 59 0.33 -8.60 16.13
CA GLU A 59 -0.68 -7.64 16.58
C GLU A 59 -0.52 -6.29 15.91
N LEU A 60 0.72 -5.80 15.78
CA LEU A 60 1.00 -4.57 15.06
C LEU A 60 0.60 -4.69 13.58
N GLY A 61 0.85 -5.84 12.98
CA GLY A 61 0.43 -6.11 11.60
C GLY A 61 -1.08 -6.07 11.42
N LEU A 62 -1.83 -6.65 12.36
CA LEU A 62 -3.28 -6.61 12.33
C LEU A 62 -3.80 -5.18 12.52
N GLN A 63 -3.20 -4.43 13.44
CA GLN A 63 -3.58 -3.04 13.66
C GLN A 63 -3.31 -2.18 12.43
N ALA A 64 -2.18 -2.38 11.77
CA ALA A 64 -1.83 -1.66 10.54
C ALA A 64 -2.84 -1.98 9.43
N LYS A 65 -3.16 -3.26 9.25
CA LYS A 65 -4.17 -3.68 8.27
C LYS A 65 -5.52 -3.04 8.56
N ASN A 66 -5.97 -3.09 9.82
CA ASN A 66 -7.26 -2.53 10.22
C ASN A 66 -7.30 -1.01 9.99
N LEU A 67 -6.23 -0.31 10.31
CA LEU A 67 -6.14 1.13 10.05
C LEU A 67 -6.25 1.43 8.56
N CYS A 68 -5.54 0.69 7.72
CA CYS A 68 -5.62 0.87 6.27
C CYS A 68 -7.01 0.57 5.74
N GLU A 69 -7.68 -0.45 6.25
CA GLU A 69 -9.06 -0.74 5.88
C GLU A 69 -9.98 0.43 6.25
N GLU A 70 -9.84 0.95 7.45
CA GLU A 70 -10.64 2.09 7.92
C GLU A 70 -10.44 3.32 7.05
N LEU A 71 -9.19 3.61 6.67
CA LEU A 71 -8.85 4.82 5.93
C LEU A 71 -9.14 4.72 4.44
N MET A 72 -9.02 3.53 3.86
CA MET A 72 -8.94 3.39 2.40
C MET A 72 -9.91 2.40 1.77
N LEU A 73 -10.40 1.40 2.51
CA LEU A 73 -11.18 0.32 1.89
C LEU A 73 -12.43 0.86 1.22
N ASN A 74 -12.61 0.53 -0.06
CA ASN A 74 -13.71 1.01 -0.90
C ASN A 74 -13.76 2.53 -1.07
N LYS A 75 -12.65 3.20 -0.79
CA LYS A 75 -12.52 4.66 -0.92
C LYS A 75 -11.59 5.02 -2.05
N LYS A 76 -11.76 6.21 -2.59
CA LYS A 76 -10.89 6.74 -3.64
C LYS A 76 -9.56 7.17 -3.05
N VAL A 77 -8.50 6.79 -3.74
CA VAL A 77 -7.13 7.18 -3.38
C VAL A 77 -6.42 7.71 -4.61
N VAL A 78 -5.31 8.40 -4.39
CA VAL A 78 -4.40 8.82 -5.44
C VAL A 78 -3.14 7.97 -5.33
N VAL A 79 -2.73 7.38 -6.43
CA VAL A 79 -1.60 6.44 -6.45
C VAL A 79 -0.55 6.95 -7.43
N LYS A 80 0.67 7.12 -6.94
CA LYS A 80 1.82 7.46 -7.77
C LYS A 80 2.64 6.20 -7.99
N THR A 81 2.85 5.85 -9.25
CA THR A 81 3.67 4.68 -9.57
C THR A 81 5.15 5.00 -9.40
N ILE A 82 5.91 4.01 -8.99
CA ILE A 82 7.37 4.13 -8.93
C ILE A 82 7.90 3.50 -10.23
N GLN A 83 8.61 4.32 -10.99
CA GLN A 83 9.01 3.98 -12.35
C GLN A 83 9.61 2.58 -12.46
N ASP A 84 9.00 1.75 -13.27
CA ASP A 84 9.46 0.40 -13.65
C ASP A 84 9.89 -0.47 -12.48
N LYS A 85 9.41 -0.15 -11.28
CA LYS A 85 9.74 -0.94 -10.11
C LYS A 85 8.66 -1.98 -9.85
N LYS A 86 9.10 -3.21 -9.78
CA LYS A 86 8.30 -4.30 -9.24
C LYS A 86 9.03 -4.84 -8.03
N GLY A 87 8.26 -5.14 -6.99
CA GLY A 87 8.82 -5.77 -5.82
C GLY A 87 9.08 -7.25 -6.03
N LYS A 88 9.60 -7.89 -5.00
CA LYS A 88 9.71 -9.32 -4.91
C LYS A 88 8.43 -9.98 -5.32
N TYR A 89 8.13 -10.88 -5.92
CA TYR A 89 6.83 -11.50 -6.27
C TYR A 89 6.03 -10.75 -7.32
N GLY A 90 6.67 -9.85 -8.06
CA GLY A 90 6.05 -9.20 -9.22
C GLY A 90 4.98 -8.16 -8.89
N ARG A 91 4.90 -7.72 -7.64
CA ARG A 91 3.97 -6.65 -7.26
C ARG A 91 4.53 -5.29 -7.66
N TYR A 92 3.66 -4.43 -8.18
CA TYR A 92 4.06 -3.07 -8.50
C TYR A 92 4.29 -2.26 -7.22
N LEU A 93 5.30 -1.40 -7.24
CA LEU A 93 5.64 -0.53 -6.11
C LEU A 93 5.03 0.84 -6.35
N VAL A 94 4.36 1.38 -5.33
CA VAL A 94 3.61 2.63 -5.45
C VAL A 94 3.71 3.46 -4.17
N ALA A 95 3.36 4.74 -4.30
CA ALA A 95 3.01 5.60 -3.17
C ALA A 95 1.50 5.83 -3.21
N VAL A 96 0.83 5.79 -2.07
CA VAL A 96 -0.62 5.95 -1.96
C VAL A 96 -0.94 7.14 -1.06
N TYR A 97 -1.84 7.99 -1.53
CA TYR A 97 -2.26 9.20 -0.82
C TYR A 97 -3.76 9.18 -0.60
N VAL A 98 -4.18 9.49 0.61
CA VAL A 98 -5.59 9.67 0.99
C VAL A 98 -5.77 11.10 1.44
N ASP A 99 -6.63 11.84 0.74
CA ASP A 99 -6.88 13.26 1.03
C ASP A 99 -5.56 14.06 1.12
N GLY A 100 -4.61 13.75 0.23
CA GLY A 100 -3.33 14.45 0.15
C GLY A 100 -2.29 13.99 1.16
N VAL A 101 -2.60 13.00 2.00
CA VAL A 101 -1.68 12.51 3.04
C VAL A 101 -1.15 11.13 2.63
N SER A 102 0.17 10.96 2.72
CA SER A 102 0.82 9.68 2.41
C SER A 102 0.44 8.63 3.45
N ILE A 103 -0.03 7.47 2.97
CA ILE A 103 -0.31 6.33 3.85
C ILE A 103 0.96 5.86 4.55
N ALA A 104 2.10 5.86 3.86
CA ALA A 104 3.38 5.48 4.47
C ALA A 104 3.71 6.37 5.68
N ASP A 105 3.46 7.67 5.57
CA ASP A 105 3.70 8.59 6.68
C ASP A 105 2.78 8.32 7.86
N ILE A 106 1.53 8.00 7.60
CA ILE A 106 0.57 7.66 8.66
C ILE A 106 1.02 6.39 9.39
N LEU A 107 1.42 5.36 8.64
CA LEU A 107 1.89 4.11 9.22
C LEU A 107 3.16 4.31 10.06
N GLU A 108 4.07 5.14 9.59
CA GLU A 108 5.29 5.45 10.33
C GLU A 108 4.99 6.14 11.65
N LYS A 109 4.11 7.13 11.64
CA LYS A 109 3.72 7.87 12.86
C LYS A 109 3.04 6.97 13.88
N LYS A 110 2.33 5.95 13.43
CA LYS A 110 1.65 4.99 14.32
C LYS A 110 2.58 3.89 14.81
N GLY A 111 3.80 3.80 14.30
CA GLY A 111 4.75 2.77 14.71
C GLY A 111 4.49 1.41 14.08
N TYR A 112 3.82 1.36 12.93
CA TYR A 112 3.45 0.11 12.27
C TYR A 112 4.47 -0.38 11.25
N LEU A 113 5.56 0.35 11.05
CA LEU A 113 6.59 -0.03 10.09
C LEU A 113 7.79 -0.64 10.81
N LYS A 114 8.36 -1.68 10.19
CA LYS A 114 9.60 -2.27 10.67
C LYS A 114 10.75 -1.29 10.43
N HIS A 115 11.66 -1.24 11.38
CA HIS A 115 12.92 -0.53 11.21
C HIS A 115 13.91 -1.45 10.49
N VAL A 116 14.54 -0.91 9.48
CA VAL A 116 15.54 -1.65 8.70
C VAL A 116 16.94 -1.22 9.15
#